data_51c43068a5f50b8cdeb86256f70d0912
#
_entry.id   51c43068a5f50b8cdeb86256f70d0912
#
_cell.length_a   1.000
_cell.length_b   1.000
_cell.length_c   1.000
_cell.angle_alpha   90.00
_cell.angle_beta   90.00
_cell.angle_gamma   90.00
#
_symmetry.space_group_name_H-M   'P 1'
#
loop_
_entity.id
_entity.type
_entity.pdbx_description
1 polymer ?
#
loop_
_entity_poly.entity_id
_entity_poly.type
_entity_poly.pdbx_seq_one_letter_code
_entity_poly.pdbx_strand_id
1 'polypeptide(L)'
;MRVVEELCPFGEVNLGVDGECVQSLTPEEWAAEVRSRDTTKSSLLDVRNFYESRLGHFFGSTCAPIRRFSQFKEWLARDGVLEREIKDKDLYIFCTGGVRCEKVATYLTTRLPEGSRPRTVRKLAGGIVAYAKSGINERDGLFKGSNYVFDARGSTPVGQDLPSTSWCDGCGDASGRISKCVGKSCHVILIACERCGDTVYCCTSCRDQTERARLDEDNFRRRACECDSFESRERRLRHAQR
;
A
#
# COMPACT_ATOMS: atom_id res chain seq x y z
N MET A 1 -0.98 11.88 26.17
CA MET A 1 -1.25 12.09 24.74
C MET A 1 0.09 12.36 24.06
N ARG A 2 0.53 11.56 23.10
CA ARG A 2 1.80 11.77 22.39
C ARG A 2 1.53 12.69 21.20
N VAL A 3 2.08 13.87 21.18
CA VAL A 3 2.02 14.77 20.04
C VAL A 3 2.97 14.21 18.98
N VAL A 4 2.46 13.96 17.79
CA VAL A 4 3.27 13.55 16.64
C VAL A 4 3.32 14.73 15.66
N GLU A 5 4.51 15.07 15.20
CA GLU A 5 4.70 16.18 14.26
C GLU A 5 4.12 15.89 12.88
N GLU A 6 3.98 14.62 12.53
CA GLU A 6 3.53 14.19 11.21
C GLU A 6 2.60 12.98 11.31
N LEU A 7 1.34 13.12 10.88
CA LEU A 7 0.31 12.07 10.92
C LEU A 7 0.71 10.84 10.08
N CYS A 8 1.33 11.08 8.93
CA CYS A 8 1.86 10.04 8.04
C CYS A 8 3.33 10.37 7.74
N PRO A 9 4.31 9.81 8.49
CA PRO A 9 5.72 10.13 8.31
C PRO A 9 6.20 9.83 6.90
N PHE A 10 6.59 10.89 6.18
CA PHE A 10 7.16 10.81 4.83
C PHE A 10 8.65 11.16 4.83
N GLY A 11 9.13 11.69 5.96
CA GLY A 11 10.52 12.12 6.14
C GLY A 11 10.83 13.44 5.43
N GLU A 12 9.82 14.28 5.23
CA GLU A 12 9.97 15.66 4.76
C GLU A 12 9.03 16.58 5.54
N VAL A 13 9.61 17.60 6.17
CA VAL A 13 8.88 18.63 6.89
C VAL A 13 8.52 19.75 5.90
N ASN A 14 7.30 20.29 5.99
CA ASN A 14 6.82 21.41 5.17
C ASN A 14 6.72 21.14 3.66
N LEU A 15 6.05 20.06 3.28
CA LEU A 15 5.53 19.94 1.92
C LEU A 15 4.28 20.84 1.80
N GLY A 16 4.44 22.07 1.31
CA GLY A 16 3.32 22.92 0.90
C GLY A 16 2.56 22.24 -0.25
N VAL A 17 1.25 22.41 -0.26
CA VAL A 17 0.42 21.88 -1.36
C VAL A 17 0.32 22.98 -2.42
N ASP A 18 1.22 22.96 -3.39
CA ASP A 18 1.13 23.86 -4.54
C ASP A 18 1.57 23.15 -5.82
N GLY A 19 0.67 23.13 -6.80
CA GLY A 19 0.99 22.70 -8.15
C GLY A 19 -0.25 22.73 -9.05
N GLU A 20 -0.26 23.59 -10.06
CA GLU A 20 -1.29 23.64 -11.10
C GLU A 20 -1.54 22.30 -11.81
N CYS A 21 -0.57 21.36 -11.72
CA CYS A 21 -0.67 20.03 -12.32
C CYS A 21 -1.26 18.95 -11.38
N VAL A 22 -1.73 19.30 -10.17
CA VAL A 22 -2.34 18.35 -9.22
C VAL A 22 -3.85 18.57 -9.15
N GLN A 23 -4.63 17.54 -9.51
CA GLN A 23 -6.09 17.57 -9.49
C GLN A 23 -6.65 16.56 -8.50
N SER A 24 -7.64 16.94 -7.71
CA SER A 24 -8.44 16.04 -6.89
C SER A 24 -9.71 15.65 -7.64
N LEU A 25 -9.91 14.36 -7.86
CA LEU A 25 -11.10 13.81 -8.52
C LEU A 25 -12.08 13.27 -7.49
N THR A 26 -13.35 13.59 -7.64
CA THR A 26 -14.43 12.92 -6.91
C THR A 26 -14.42 11.42 -7.23
N PRO A 27 -15.08 10.56 -6.42
CA PRO A 27 -15.20 9.12 -6.74
C PRO A 27 -15.77 8.85 -8.13
N GLU A 28 -16.74 9.66 -8.58
CA GLU A 28 -17.38 9.57 -9.90
C GLU A 28 -16.40 9.89 -11.05
N GLU A 29 -15.74 11.04 -10.96
CA GLU A 29 -14.73 11.46 -11.92
C GLU A 29 -13.56 10.46 -11.94
N TRP A 30 -13.11 10.00 -10.76
CA TRP A 30 -12.08 8.98 -10.64
C TRP A 30 -12.45 7.70 -11.39
N ALA A 31 -13.66 7.17 -11.18
CA ALA A 31 -14.11 5.94 -11.82
C ALA A 31 -14.16 6.09 -13.35
N ALA A 32 -14.67 7.24 -13.84
CA ALA A 32 -14.75 7.54 -15.26
C ALA A 32 -13.35 7.64 -15.89
N GLU A 33 -12.44 8.42 -15.30
CA GLU A 33 -11.10 8.63 -15.82
C GLU A 33 -10.23 7.36 -15.74
N VAL A 34 -10.25 6.64 -14.62
CA VAL A 34 -9.48 5.39 -14.45
C VAL A 34 -9.92 4.34 -15.47
N ARG A 35 -11.21 4.29 -15.82
CA ARG A 35 -11.72 3.36 -16.84
C ARG A 35 -11.27 3.73 -18.24
N SER A 36 -11.28 5.00 -18.59
CA SER A 36 -10.96 5.48 -19.93
C SER A 36 -9.48 5.80 -20.17
N ARG A 37 -8.65 5.70 -19.13
CA ARG A 37 -7.23 6.07 -19.22
C ARG A 37 -6.47 5.27 -20.28
N ASP A 38 -5.55 5.92 -20.97
CA ASP A 38 -4.55 5.25 -21.79
C ASP A 38 -3.48 4.61 -20.88
N THR A 39 -3.51 3.30 -20.73
CA THR A 39 -2.59 2.55 -19.86
C THR A 39 -1.13 2.59 -20.31
N THR A 40 -0.85 2.99 -21.55
CA THR A 40 0.52 3.15 -22.07
C THR A 40 1.14 4.48 -21.61
N LYS A 41 0.31 5.51 -21.45
CA LYS A 41 0.72 6.89 -21.09
C LYS A 41 0.40 7.25 -19.65
N SER A 42 -0.32 6.41 -18.94
CA SER A 42 -0.70 6.66 -17.55
C SER A 42 -0.21 5.57 -16.61
N SER A 43 -0.11 5.91 -15.32
CA SER A 43 0.14 4.95 -14.25
C SER A 43 -0.93 5.13 -13.17
N LEU A 44 -1.47 4.03 -12.69
CA LEU A 44 -2.39 3.97 -11.55
C LEU A 44 -1.63 3.41 -10.35
N LEU A 45 -1.37 4.24 -9.35
CA LEU A 45 -0.43 3.94 -8.29
C LEU A 45 -1.09 3.90 -6.91
N ASP A 46 -0.99 2.77 -6.25
CA ASP A 46 -1.33 2.61 -4.84
C ASP A 46 -0.15 3.04 -3.95
N VAL A 47 -0.30 4.17 -3.27
CA VAL A 47 0.74 4.72 -2.39
C VAL A 47 0.64 4.23 -0.94
N ARG A 48 -0.17 3.19 -0.70
CA ARG A 48 -0.31 2.56 0.61
C ARG A 48 0.82 1.56 0.88
N ASN A 49 0.84 1.02 2.07
CA ASN A 49 1.75 -0.06 2.41
C ASN A 49 1.30 -1.38 1.76
N PHE A 50 2.25 -2.25 1.45
CA PHE A 50 2.00 -3.49 0.71
C PHE A 50 0.91 -4.39 1.31
N TYR A 51 0.78 -4.43 2.63
CA TYR A 51 -0.23 -5.24 3.30
C TYR A 51 -1.66 -4.69 3.12
N GLU A 52 -1.80 -3.36 2.98
CA GLU A 52 -3.07 -2.71 2.67
C GLU A 52 -3.50 -3.05 1.24
N SER A 53 -2.56 -2.96 0.29
CA SER A 53 -2.79 -3.26 -1.12
C SER A 53 -3.12 -4.74 -1.37
N ARG A 54 -2.58 -5.64 -0.53
CA ARG A 54 -2.91 -7.07 -0.57
C ARG A 54 -4.37 -7.36 -0.20
N LEU A 55 -4.97 -6.59 0.69
CA LEU A 55 -6.38 -6.74 1.07
C LEU A 55 -7.33 -6.32 -0.03
N GLY A 56 -6.93 -5.35 -0.82
CA GLY A 56 -7.69 -4.88 -1.95
C GLY A 56 -7.03 -3.66 -2.59
N HIS A 57 -7.25 -3.51 -3.88
CA HIS A 57 -6.67 -2.46 -4.71
C HIS A 57 -7.53 -2.20 -5.95
N PHE A 58 -7.31 -1.10 -6.63
CA PHE A 58 -7.91 -0.87 -7.95
C PHE A 58 -7.28 -1.77 -8.99
N PHE A 59 -8.10 -2.37 -9.83
CA PHE A 59 -7.62 -3.25 -10.91
C PHE A 59 -6.63 -2.52 -11.83
N GLY A 60 -5.50 -3.16 -12.12
CA GLY A 60 -4.43 -2.61 -12.94
C GLY A 60 -3.58 -1.55 -12.24
N SER A 61 -3.65 -1.43 -10.90
CA SER A 61 -2.76 -0.54 -10.16
C SER A 61 -1.41 -1.18 -9.88
N THR A 62 -0.35 -0.36 -9.95
CA THR A 62 0.95 -0.70 -9.37
C THR A 62 0.89 -0.43 -7.87
N CYS A 63 1.19 -1.44 -7.07
CA CYS A 63 1.21 -1.34 -5.61
C CYS A 63 2.65 -1.18 -5.12
N ALA A 64 2.92 -0.09 -4.41
CA ALA A 64 4.25 0.14 -3.86
C ALA A 64 4.60 -0.95 -2.81
N PRO A 65 5.71 -1.69 -2.95
CA PRO A 65 6.09 -2.77 -2.05
C PRO A 65 6.73 -2.25 -0.76
N ILE A 66 6.14 -1.20 -0.20
CA ILE A 66 6.63 -0.53 1.01
C ILE A 66 5.93 -1.09 2.26
N ARG A 67 6.67 -1.22 3.34
CA ARG A 67 6.16 -1.61 4.65
C ARG A 67 5.74 -0.41 5.50
N ARG A 68 6.37 0.73 5.25
CA ARG A 68 6.11 2.02 5.88
C ARG A 68 6.12 3.10 4.82
N PHE A 69 5.25 4.07 4.95
CA PHE A 69 5.12 5.16 3.99
C PHE A 69 6.42 5.95 3.77
N SER A 70 7.26 6.07 4.79
CA SER A 70 8.60 6.66 4.68
C SER A 70 9.54 5.96 3.69
N GLN A 71 9.26 4.71 3.32
CA GLN A 71 10.03 3.96 2.32
C GLN A 71 9.65 4.28 0.87
N PHE A 72 8.63 5.13 0.65
CA PHE A 72 8.14 5.43 -0.70
C PHE A 72 9.23 6.05 -1.58
N LYS A 73 10.01 6.98 -1.04
CA LYS A 73 11.15 7.61 -1.75
C LYS A 73 12.24 6.61 -2.09
N GLU A 74 12.57 5.74 -1.14
CA GLU A 74 13.54 4.66 -1.35
C GLU A 74 13.09 3.70 -2.46
N TRP A 75 11.79 3.36 -2.50
CA TRP A 75 11.23 2.56 -3.58
C TRP A 75 11.29 3.26 -4.93
N LEU A 76 10.96 4.55 -5.02
CA LEU A 76 11.07 5.32 -6.26
C LEU A 76 12.52 5.42 -6.79
N ALA A 77 13.49 5.45 -5.90
CA ALA A 77 14.90 5.52 -6.26
C ALA A 77 15.49 4.20 -6.78
N ARG A 78 14.71 3.11 -6.77
CA ARG A 78 15.16 1.82 -7.32
C ARG A 78 15.18 1.86 -8.85
N ASP A 79 16.10 1.07 -9.42
CA ASP A 79 16.33 1.02 -10.85
C ASP A 79 15.04 0.85 -11.68
N GLY A 80 14.81 1.78 -12.57
CA GLY A 80 13.72 1.79 -13.52
C GLY A 80 12.32 2.03 -12.93
N VAL A 81 12.16 2.23 -11.61
CA VAL A 81 10.84 2.50 -11.02
C VAL A 81 10.33 3.88 -11.42
N LEU A 82 11.18 4.89 -11.31
CA LEU A 82 10.82 6.27 -11.64
C LEU A 82 10.41 6.41 -13.11
N GLU A 83 11.19 5.81 -14.02
CA GLU A 83 10.93 5.84 -15.46
C GLU A 83 9.64 5.10 -15.83
N ARG A 84 9.41 3.95 -15.21
CA ARG A 84 8.26 3.10 -15.52
C ARG A 84 6.96 3.65 -14.95
N GLU A 85 6.98 4.18 -13.73
CA GLU A 85 5.76 4.53 -13.00
C GLU A 85 5.44 6.02 -13.00
N ILE A 86 6.43 6.91 -13.13
CA ILE A 86 6.27 8.34 -12.84
C ILE A 86 6.57 9.22 -14.05
N LYS A 87 7.78 9.10 -14.59
CA LYS A 87 8.30 10.03 -15.59
C LYS A 87 7.40 10.12 -16.81
N ASP A 88 7.00 11.34 -17.16
CA ASP A 88 6.19 11.68 -18.33
C ASP A 88 4.81 10.97 -18.38
N LYS A 89 4.32 10.46 -17.23
CA LYS A 89 3.02 9.79 -17.13
C LYS A 89 1.91 10.72 -16.63
N ASP A 90 0.68 10.42 -17.05
CA ASP A 90 -0.53 10.87 -16.36
C ASP A 90 -0.70 9.97 -15.14
N LEU A 91 -0.43 10.49 -13.97
CA LEU A 91 -0.38 9.70 -12.75
C LEU A 91 -1.70 9.79 -11.99
N TYR A 92 -2.29 8.63 -11.71
CA TYR A 92 -3.45 8.47 -10.85
C TYR A 92 -3.00 7.85 -9.53
N ILE A 93 -3.15 8.56 -8.42
CA ILE A 93 -2.70 8.09 -7.11
C ILE A 93 -3.85 7.99 -6.12
N PHE A 94 -3.82 6.95 -5.29
CA PHE A 94 -4.82 6.74 -4.26
C PHE A 94 -4.21 6.16 -2.98
N CYS A 95 -4.89 6.41 -1.87
CA CYS A 95 -4.62 5.79 -0.59
C CYS A 95 -5.92 5.59 0.20
N THR A 96 -5.86 5.23 1.46
CA THR A 96 -7.04 4.97 2.30
C THR A 96 -7.95 6.19 2.43
N GLY A 97 -7.40 7.36 2.85
CA GLY A 97 -8.18 8.57 3.15
C GLY A 97 -7.69 9.86 2.48
N GLY A 98 -6.78 9.77 1.48
CA GLY A 98 -6.29 10.93 0.73
C GLY A 98 -4.99 11.56 1.28
N VAL A 99 -4.73 11.52 2.58
CA VAL A 99 -3.62 12.23 3.25
C VAL A 99 -2.23 11.89 2.69
N ARG A 100 -1.95 10.61 2.41
CA ARG A 100 -0.67 10.19 1.82
C ARG A 100 -0.52 10.68 0.39
N CYS A 101 -1.63 10.77 -0.36
CA CYS A 101 -1.65 11.27 -1.73
C CYS A 101 -1.21 12.74 -1.81
N GLU A 102 -1.60 13.58 -0.83
CA GLU A 102 -1.16 14.98 -0.78
C GLU A 102 0.37 15.06 -0.74
N LYS A 103 0.99 14.31 0.17
CA LYS A 103 2.44 14.31 0.34
C LYS A 103 3.17 13.75 -0.89
N VAL A 104 2.66 12.67 -1.47
CA VAL A 104 3.24 12.09 -2.68
C VAL A 104 3.12 13.04 -3.85
N ALA A 105 1.93 13.63 -4.10
CA ALA A 105 1.72 14.58 -5.17
C ALA A 105 2.71 15.75 -5.07
N THR A 106 2.78 16.40 -3.91
CA THR A 106 3.71 17.51 -3.67
C THR A 106 5.17 17.09 -3.91
N TYR A 107 5.58 15.93 -3.37
CA TYR A 107 6.94 15.44 -3.57
C TYR A 107 7.27 15.25 -5.06
N LEU A 108 6.39 14.59 -5.81
CA LEU A 108 6.61 14.29 -7.22
C LEU A 108 6.65 15.54 -8.10
N THR A 109 5.90 16.58 -7.75
CA THR A 109 5.80 17.80 -8.55
C THR A 109 6.83 18.86 -8.17
N THR A 110 7.29 18.88 -6.91
CA THR A 110 8.17 19.95 -6.42
C THR A 110 9.60 19.51 -6.11
N ARG A 111 9.82 18.23 -5.73
CA ARG A 111 11.13 17.74 -5.28
C ARG A 111 11.88 16.91 -6.31
N LEU A 112 11.18 16.28 -7.24
CA LEU A 112 11.86 15.59 -8.34
C LEU A 112 12.45 16.62 -9.33
N PRO A 113 13.59 16.29 -9.98
CA PRO A 113 14.10 17.06 -11.12
C PRO A 113 13.03 17.16 -12.21
N GLU A 114 12.96 18.28 -12.93
CA GLU A 114 11.94 18.52 -13.97
C GLU A 114 11.83 17.36 -14.97
N GLY A 115 12.95 16.89 -15.49
CA GLY A 115 12.98 15.77 -16.46
C GLY A 115 12.57 14.40 -15.89
N SER A 116 12.22 14.32 -14.60
CA SER A 116 11.80 13.10 -13.93
C SER A 116 10.37 13.19 -13.38
N ARG A 117 9.69 14.32 -13.60
CA ARG A 117 8.34 14.58 -13.07
C ARG A 117 7.26 13.88 -13.88
N PRO A 118 6.11 13.57 -13.26
CA PRO A 118 4.91 13.18 -14.00
C PRO A 118 4.38 14.34 -14.83
N ARG A 119 3.66 14.05 -15.91
CA ARG A 119 2.99 15.05 -16.72
C ARG A 119 1.83 15.70 -15.96
N THR A 120 1.00 14.89 -15.34
CA THR A 120 -0.10 15.31 -14.46
C THR A 120 -0.21 14.39 -13.26
N VAL A 121 -0.78 14.88 -12.16
CA VAL A 121 -1.10 14.07 -10.98
C VAL A 121 -2.58 14.23 -10.65
N ARG A 122 -3.31 13.12 -10.67
CA ARG A 122 -4.71 13.03 -10.26
C ARG A 122 -4.80 12.17 -9.01
N LYS A 123 -5.47 12.68 -7.98
CA LYS A 123 -5.63 11.98 -6.72
C LYS A 123 -7.10 11.73 -6.41
N LEU A 124 -7.42 10.57 -5.87
CA LEU A 124 -8.76 10.24 -5.42
C LEU A 124 -9.11 11.05 -4.16
N ALA A 125 -10.06 11.98 -4.28
CA ALA A 125 -10.52 12.80 -3.17
C ALA A 125 -11.13 11.94 -2.06
N GLY A 126 -10.66 12.11 -0.83
CA GLY A 126 -11.08 11.29 0.32
C GLY A 126 -10.65 9.82 0.27
N GLY A 127 -9.88 9.41 -0.76
CA GLY A 127 -9.32 8.08 -0.91
C GLY A 127 -10.36 6.96 -1.06
N ILE A 128 -9.93 5.73 -0.82
CA ILE A 128 -10.80 4.53 -0.91
C ILE A 128 -12.00 4.64 0.02
N VAL A 129 -11.88 5.32 1.16
CA VAL A 129 -13.01 5.51 2.09
C VAL A 129 -14.14 6.28 1.43
N ALA A 130 -13.85 7.37 0.71
CA ALA A 130 -14.86 8.14 -0.02
C ALA A 130 -15.41 7.33 -1.20
N TYR A 131 -14.55 6.63 -1.93
CA TYR A 131 -14.95 5.76 -3.04
C TYR A 131 -15.90 4.64 -2.59
N ALA A 132 -15.62 3.99 -1.46
CA ALA A 132 -16.50 2.96 -0.90
C ALA A 132 -17.88 3.52 -0.50
N LYS A 133 -17.90 4.72 0.10
CA LYS A 133 -19.14 5.39 0.52
C LYS A 133 -20.01 5.86 -0.65
N SER A 134 -19.44 6.14 -1.81
CA SER A 134 -20.19 6.59 -2.99
C SER A 134 -21.04 5.48 -3.62
N GLY A 135 -20.79 4.20 -3.29
CA GLY A 135 -21.49 3.06 -3.88
C GLY A 135 -21.13 2.77 -5.34
N ILE A 136 -20.17 3.50 -5.92
CA ILE A 136 -19.77 3.34 -7.33
C ILE A 136 -19.21 1.95 -7.58
N ASN A 137 -18.46 1.39 -6.64
CA ASN A 137 -17.83 0.08 -6.82
C ASN A 137 -18.86 -1.06 -7.01
N GLU A 138 -20.05 -0.90 -6.50
CA GLU A 138 -21.15 -1.87 -6.71
C GLU A 138 -21.55 -1.98 -8.18
N ARG A 139 -21.43 -0.88 -8.93
CA ARG A 139 -21.72 -0.80 -10.36
C ARG A 139 -20.51 -1.10 -11.22
N ASP A 140 -19.35 -0.60 -10.80
CA ASP A 140 -18.16 -0.49 -11.65
C ASP A 140 -17.13 -1.58 -11.39
N GLY A 141 -17.07 -2.10 -10.16
CA GLY A 141 -16.16 -3.18 -9.78
C GLY A 141 -14.67 -2.89 -10.01
N LEU A 142 -14.27 -1.61 -10.04
CA LEU A 142 -12.89 -1.22 -10.31
C LEU A 142 -11.95 -1.56 -9.14
N PHE A 143 -12.46 -1.46 -7.91
CA PHE A 143 -11.72 -1.85 -6.72
C PHE A 143 -12.04 -3.31 -6.38
N LYS A 144 -11.02 -4.10 -6.12
CA LYS A 144 -11.12 -5.52 -5.74
C LYS A 144 -10.74 -5.70 -4.28
N GLY A 145 -11.57 -6.43 -3.53
CA GLY A 145 -11.31 -6.80 -2.14
C GLY A 145 -11.74 -5.76 -1.12
N SER A 146 -10.98 -5.65 -0.02
CA SER A 146 -11.31 -4.84 1.15
C SER A 146 -10.32 -3.70 1.35
N ASN A 147 -10.79 -2.59 1.91
CA ASN A 147 -9.93 -1.50 2.34
C ASN A 147 -9.44 -1.74 3.76
N TYR A 148 -8.13 -1.63 3.97
CA TYR A 148 -7.53 -1.65 5.32
C TYR A 148 -7.97 -0.40 6.10
N VAL A 149 -8.39 -0.58 7.34
CA VAL A 149 -8.73 0.50 8.26
C VAL A 149 -7.87 0.41 9.52
N PHE A 150 -7.49 1.58 10.06
CA PHE A 150 -6.57 1.67 11.21
C PHE A 150 -7.30 1.58 12.56
N ASP A 151 -8.44 0.92 12.60
CA ASP A 151 -9.22 0.69 13.83
C ASP A 151 -9.44 -0.81 14.11
N ALA A 152 -10.21 -1.12 15.14
CA ALA A 152 -10.45 -2.50 15.60
C ALA A 152 -11.09 -3.43 14.53
N ARG A 153 -11.67 -2.89 13.47
CA ARG A 153 -12.24 -3.68 12.36
C ARG A 153 -11.18 -4.30 11.47
N GLY A 154 -9.98 -3.69 11.39
CA GLY A 154 -8.87 -4.13 10.56
C GLY A 154 -9.08 -3.95 9.07
N SER A 155 -10.26 -4.29 8.52
CA SER A 155 -10.62 -4.08 7.12
C SER A 155 -12.12 -3.90 6.94
N THR A 156 -12.53 -3.24 5.84
CA THR A 156 -13.93 -3.09 5.43
C THR A 156 -14.07 -3.44 3.95
N PRO A 157 -15.08 -4.21 3.54
CA PRO A 157 -15.36 -4.48 2.13
C PRO A 157 -15.57 -3.17 1.35
N VAL A 158 -15.18 -3.18 0.08
CA VAL A 158 -15.47 -2.08 -0.86
C VAL A 158 -16.37 -2.63 -1.97
N GLY A 159 -17.67 -2.33 -1.85
CA GLY A 159 -18.72 -2.91 -2.67
C GLY A 159 -19.35 -4.16 -2.04
N GLN A 160 -20.23 -4.82 -2.80
CA GLN A 160 -20.89 -6.05 -2.35
C GLN A 160 -19.89 -7.21 -2.27
N ASP A 161 -20.18 -8.18 -1.42
CA ASP A 161 -19.34 -9.34 -1.02
C ASP A 161 -18.58 -9.98 -2.19
N LEU A 162 -17.46 -9.38 -2.55
CA LEU A 162 -16.49 -10.05 -3.42
C LEU A 162 -15.63 -10.99 -2.55
N PRO A 163 -15.34 -12.19 -3.05
CA PRO A 163 -14.44 -13.10 -2.34
C PRO A 163 -13.12 -12.39 -2.03
N SER A 164 -12.54 -12.70 -0.89
CA SER A 164 -11.24 -12.14 -0.50
C SER A 164 -10.23 -12.32 -1.64
N THR A 165 -9.66 -11.24 -2.10
CA THR A 165 -8.57 -11.27 -3.10
C THR A 165 -7.22 -11.60 -2.48
N SER A 166 -7.20 -11.79 -1.16
CA SER A 166 -6.00 -12.03 -0.38
C SER A 166 -5.89 -13.48 0.06
N TRP A 167 -4.67 -13.91 0.34
CA TRP A 167 -4.32 -15.26 0.69
C TRP A 167 -3.61 -15.30 2.03
N CYS A 168 -3.93 -16.30 2.83
CA CYS A 168 -3.28 -16.58 4.11
C CYS A 168 -1.77 -16.82 3.93
N ASP A 169 -0.96 -16.07 4.65
CA ASP A 169 0.51 -16.23 4.63
C ASP A 169 0.97 -17.57 5.26
N GLY A 170 0.08 -18.29 5.96
CA GLY A 170 0.39 -19.59 6.57
C GLY A 170 0.07 -20.76 5.64
N CYS A 171 -1.17 -20.87 5.16
CA CYS A 171 -1.64 -22.05 4.41
C CYS A 171 -1.99 -21.78 2.95
N GLY A 172 -2.03 -20.52 2.52
CA GLY A 172 -2.41 -20.16 1.16
C GLY A 172 -3.91 -20.10 0.88
N ASP A 173 -4.78 -20.38 1.83
CA ASP A 173 -6.24 -20.26 1.64
C ASP A 173 -6.67 -18.80 1.53
N ALA A 174 -7.77 -18.57 0.84
CA ALA A 174 -8.37 -17.23 0.75
C ALA A 174 -8.70 -16.68 2.13
N SER A 175 -8.27 -15.46 2.43
CA SER A 175 -8.52 -14.80 3.70
C SER A 175 -8.29 -13.29 3.60
N GLY A 176 -9.13 -12.51 4.28
CA GLY A 176 -8.92 -11.08 4.52
C GLY A 176 -8.60 -10.74 5.98
N ARG A 177 -8.40 -11.77 6.84
CA ARG A 177 -8.14 -11.57 8.27
C ARG A 177 -6.71 -11.07 8.47
N ILE A 178 -6.62 -9.93 9.15
CA ILE A 178 -5.33 -9.30 9.48
C ILE A 178 -4.75 -9.94 10.74
N SER A 179 -3.48 -10.23 10.70
CA SER A 179 -2.69 -10.75 11.81
C SER A 179 -1.30 -10.09 11.81
N LYS A 180 -0.48 -10.46 12.77
CA LYS A 180 0.92 -10.03 12.87
C LYS A 180 1.83 -11.23 12.90
N CYS A 181 3.04 -11.06 12.39
CA CYS A 181 4.08 -12.06 12.52
C CYS A 181 4.34 -12.36 14.00
N VAL A 182 4.33 -13.64 14.38
CA VAL A 182 4.61 -14.11 15.76
C VAL A 182 6.11 -14.13 16.10
N GLY A 183 6.96 -13.75 15.15
CA GLY A 183 8.39 -13.71 15.37
C GLY A 183 8.79 -12.72 16.46
N LYS A 184 9.73 -13.08 17.32
CA LYS A 184 10.25 -12.22 18.41
C LYS A 184 10.66 -10.86 17.85
N SER A 185 10.07 -9.80 18.37
CA SER A 185 10.29 -8.41 17.93
C SER A 185 9.98 -8.14 16.44
N CYS A 186 9.17 -8.97 15.79
CA CYS A 186 8.67 -8.73 14.45
C CYS A 186 7.26 -8.14 14.50
N HIS A 187 7.05 -7.05 13.77
CA HIS A 187 5.77 -6.35 13.73
C HIS A 187 5.21 -6.27 12.29
N VAL A 188 5.59 -7.23 11.43
CA VAL A 188 5.07 -7.30 10.07
C VAL A 188 3.60 -7.68 10.11
N ILE A 189 2.78 -6.88 9.46
CA ILE A 189 1.36 -7.19 9.26
C ILE A 189 1.26 -8.28 8.18
N LEU A 190 0.47 -9.30 8.48
CA LEU A 190 0.21 -10.48 7.66
C LEU A 190 -1.28 -10.65 7.44
N ILE A 191 -1.61 -11.52 6.51
CA ILE A 191 -2.95 -12.08 6.35
C ILE A 191 -2.92 -13.53 6.82
N ALA A 192 -3.77 -13.87 7.80
CA ALA A 192 -3.85 -15.23 8.32
C ALA A 192 -5.31 -15.63 8.51
N CYS A 193 -5.71 -16.78 7.95
CA CYS A 193 -7.05 -17.33 8.14
C CYS A 193 -7.27 -17.74 9.61
N GLU A 194 -8.51 -17.98 9.98
CA GLU A 194 -8.86 -18.39 11.35
C GLU A 194 -8.14 -19.68 11.77
N ARG A 195 -8.01 -20.65 10.85
CA ARG A 195 -7.33 -21.92 11.10
C ARG A 195 -5.84 -21.73 11.44
N CYS A 196 -5.14 -20.81 10.75
CA CYS A 196 -3.75 -20.49 11.04
C CYS A 196 -3.60 -19.54 12.24
N GLY A 197 -4.65 -18.77 12.53
CA GLY A 197 -4.71 -17.90 13.69
C GLY A 197 -3.51 -16.96 13.77
N ASP A 198 -2.98 -16.80 14.97
CA ASP A 198 -1.84 -15.94 15.28
C ASP A 198 -0.55 -16.78 15.47
N THR A 199 -0.34 -17.80 14.62
CA THR A 199 0.85 -18.68 14.65
C THR A 199 1.78 -18.48 13.46
N VAL A 200 1.48 -17.51 12.58
CA VAL A 200 2.15 -17.34 11.29
C VAL A 200 3.40 -16.48 11.41
N TYR A 201 4.49 -16.97 10.83
CA TYR A 201 5.73 -16.21 10.62
C TYR A 201 5.74 -15.56 9.25
N CYS A 202 6.33 -14.36 9.15
CA CYS A 202 6.46 -13.66 7.88
C CYS A 202 7.45 -14.32 6.91
N CYS A 203 8.42 -15.08 7.40
CA CYS A 203 9.43 -15.81 6.62
C CYS A 203 10.15 -16.82 7.51
N THR A 204 10.89 -17.76 6.89
CA THR A 204 11.72 -18.76 7.59
C THR A 204 12.76 -18.13 8.49
N SER A 205 13.47 -17.11 7.98
CA SER A 205 14.46 -16.35 8.78
C SER A 205 13.85 -15.79 10.08
N CYS A 206 12.59 -15.35 10.06
CA CYS A 206 11.92 -14.83 11.26
C CYS A 206 11.58 -15.95 12.26
N ARG A 207 11.24 -17.16 11.78
CA ARG A 207 11.04 -18.35 12.59
C ARG A 207 12.33 -18.74 13.29
N ASP A 208 13.42 -18.90 12.52
CA ASP A 208 14.72 -19.32 13.02
C ASP A 208 15.27 -18.34 14.07
N GLN A 209 15.08 -17.04 13.84
CA GLN A 209 15.47 -16.02 14.82
C GLN A 209 14.69 -16.14 16.12
N THR A 210 13.40 -16.48 16.05
CA THR A 210 12.56 -16.66 17.23
C THR A 210 12.98 -17.92 18.02
N GLU A 211 13.33 -18.99 17.34
CA GLU A 211 13.86 -20.20 17.99
C GLU A 211 15.20 -19.92 18.71
N ARG A 212 16.10 -19.19 18.07
CA ARG A 212 17.36 -18.75 18.72
C ARG A 212 17.09 -17.86 19.93
N ALA A 213 16.13 -16.94 19.85
CA ALA A 213 15.77 -16.09 20.97
C ALA A 213 15.22 -16.85 22.18
N ARG A 214 14.61 -18.03 21.96
CA ARG A 214 14.16 -18.93 23.05
C ARG A 214 15.33 -19.61 23.76
N LEU A 215 16.45 -19.83 23.06
CA LEU A 215 17.64 -20.49 23.60
C LEU A 215 18.55 -19.52 24.35
N ASP A 216 18.57 -18.25 23.94
CA ASP A 216 19.41 -17.20 24.56
C ASP A 216 18.67 -15.85 24.48
N GLU A 217 17.74 -15.64 25.41
CA GLU A 217 16.89 -14.44 25.42
C GLU A 217 17.66 -13.16 25.77
N ASP A 218 18.62 -13.23 26.65
CA ASP A 218 19.37 -12.07 27.18
C ASP A 218 20.27 -11.45 26.11
N ASN A 219 20.83 -12.28 25.23
CA ASN A 219 21.75 -11.84 24.17
C ASN A 219 21.07 -11.72 22.81
N PHE A 220 19.76 -12.00 22.72
CA PHE A 220 19.05 -11.92 21.45
C PHE A 220 19.06 -10.50 20.88
N ARG A 221 19.57 -10.36 19.65
CA ARG A 221 19.46 -9.15 18.83
C ARG A 221 18.82 -9.54 17.50
N ARG A 222 17.66 -8.94 17.24
CA ARG A 222 16.97 -9.16 15.97
C ARG A 222 17.81 -8.65 14.80
N ARG A 223 18.01 -9.51 13.80
CA ARG A 223 18.60 -9.15 12.51
C ARG A 223 17.50 -8.88 11.47
N ALA A 224 17.84 -8.16 10.41
CA ALA A 224 16.98 -8.02 9.26
C ALA A 224 16.53 -9.40 8.74
N CYS A 225 15.30 -9.53 8.34
CA CYS A 225 14.78 -10.77 7.77
C CYS A 225 14.32 -10.53 6.31
N GLU A 226 14.07 -11.62 5.59
CA GLU A 226 13.64 -11.56 4.18
C GLU A 226 12.43 -10.64 3.96
N CYS A 227 11.52 -10.53 4.94
CA CYS A 227 10.36 -9.65 4.84
C CYS A 227 10.71 -8.15 4.83
N ASP A 228 11.94 -7.78 5.16
CA ASP A 228 12.41 -6.40 5.12
C ASP A 228 12.85 -5.98 3.70
N SER A 229 13.01 -6.92 2.75
CA SER A 229 13.38 -6.61 1.38
C SER A 229 12.18 -6.22 0.50
N PHE A 230 12.41 -5.35 -0.48
CA PHE A 230 11.40 -4.96 -1.47
C PHE A 230 10.99 -6.17 -2.34
N GLU A 231 11.94 -7.01 -2.75
CA GLU A 231 11.71 -8.19 -3.59
C GLU A 231 10.74 -9.18 -2.94
N SER A 232 10.90 -9.42 -1.63
CA SER A 232 9.99 -10.30 -0.88
C SER A 232 8.57 -9.74 -0.88
N ARG A 233 8.41 -8.44 -0.69
CA ARG A 233 7.10 -7.78 -0.70
C ARG A 233 6.49 -7.73 -2.09
N GLU A 234 7.28 -7.48 -3.13
CA GLU A 234 6.84 -7.55 -4.53
C GLU A 234 6.29 -8.93 -4.90
N ARG A 235 6.97 -10.01 -4.49
CA ARG A 235 6.46 -11.38 -4.70
C ARG A 235 5.07 -11.58 -4.08
N ARG A 236 4.84 -11.08 -2.88
CA ARG A 236 3.55 -11.17 -2.19
C ARG A 236 2.45 -10.34 -2.85
N LEU A 237 2.79 -9.16 -3.36
CA LEU A 237 1.86 -8.32 -4.13
C LEU A 237 1.45 -9.02 -5.43
N ARG A 238 2.39 -9.57 -6.19
CA ARG A 238 2.09 -10.31 -7.43
C ARG A 238 1.14 -11.50 -7.20
N HIS A 239 1.22 -12.15 -6.06
CA HIS A 239 0.27 -13.21 -5.70
C HIS A 239 -1.16 -12.69 -5.48
N ALA A 240 -1.32 -11.51 -4.93
CA ALA A 240 -2.62 -10.91 -4.67
C ALA A 240 -3.27 -10.27 -5.92
N GLN A 241 -2.48 -9.98 -6.95
CA GLN A 241 -2.94 -9.33 -8.19
C GLN A 241 -3.30 -10.32 -9.31
N ARG A 242 -3.11 -11.61 -9.11
CA ARG A 242 -3.55 -12.70 -10.02
C ARG A 242 -4.98 -13.11 -9.75
#